data_a48b10c536badee0157726b76ba4246c
#
_entry.id   a48b10c536badee0157726b76ba4246c
#
_cell.length_a   1.000
_cell.length_b   1.000
_cell.length_c   1.000
_cell.angle_alpha   90.00
_cell.angle_beta   90.00
_cell.angle_gamma   90.00
#
_symmetry.space_group_name_H-M   'P 1'
#
loop_
_entity.id
_entity.type
_entity.pdbx_description
1 polymer ?
#
loop_
_entity_poly.entity_id
_entity_poly.type
_entity_poly.pdbx_seq_one_letter_code
_entity_poly.pdbx_strand_id
1 'polypeptide(L)'
;SDVYKRQLFISVKPVTTEVMLAAVCDKSLSVLNDANWYWTSATYGPRLNLIRTFVNTYLMEDGTPFTDKEGYKTMVFMDEVKNRDKRLQQTIRMGDYKRIDGGVQTPAPPIFSYTYTGYQPIKYCLDDVFYDSGANNDNSIPLIRFAEVLLNYAEAKAELGVFTDADWEKTIGALRGRAGITGGLTARPTKADPYLQANYFPEITDPSLLEIRRERGIELVFEGLRFSDL
;
A
#
# COMPACT_ATOMS: atom_id res chain seq x y z
N SER A 1 8.85 7.04 14.91
CA SER A 1 8.03 7.24 13.71
C SER A 1 7.68 5.90 13.10
N ASP A 2 6.42 5.62 13.07
CA ASP A 2 5.96 4.26 12.95
C ASP A 2 5.97 3.76 11.52
N VAL A 3 6.69 2.67 11.34
CA VAL A 3 6.80 1.84 10.14
C VAL A 3 5.42 1.31 9.66
N TYR A 4 4.35 1.49 10.44
CA TYR A 4 3.09 0.81 10.22
C TYR A 4 2.04 1.69 9.55
N LYS A 5 2.19 1.87 8.23
CA LYS A 5 1.18 2.53 7.38
C LYS A 5 -0.23 1.97 7.60
N ARG A 6 -0.39 0.65 7.77
CA ARG A 6 -1.70 0.03 8.02
C ARG A 6 -2.34 0.53 9.31
N GLN A 7 -1.55 0.90 10.32
CA GLN A 7 -2.05 1.48 11.56
C GLN A 7 -2.95 2.70 11.33
N LEU A 8 -2.69 3.50 10.30
CA LEU A 8 -3.51 4.65 9.93
C LEU A 8 -4.94 4.27 9.56
N PHE A 9 -5.12 3.07 9.00
CA PHE A 9 -6.38 2.58 8.43
C PHE A 9 -7.17 1.69 9.39
N ILE A 10 -6.58 1.31 10.52
CA ILE A 10 -7.22 0.47 11.53
C ILE A 10 -7.36 1.18 12.90
N SER A 11 -6.95 2.44 12.99
CA SER A 11 -7.09 3.24 14.21
C SER A 11 -8.49 3.81 14.36
N VAL A 12 -9.04 3.74 15.57
CA VAL A 12 -10.34 4.34 15.90
C VAL A 12 -10.28 5.86 15.71
N LYS A 13 -9.22 6.50 16.22
CA LYS A 13 -9.01 7.94 16.03
C LYS A 13 -7.99 8.18 14.91
N PRO A 14 -8.24 9.18 14.04
CA PRO A 14 -7.26 9.55 13.02
C PRO A 14 -5.90 9.92 13.63
N VAL A 15 -4.83 9.45 13.01
CA VAL A 15 -3.45 9.82 13.40
C VAL A 15 -3.15 11.21 12.86
N THR A 16 -3.29 12.24 13.68
CA THR A 16 -3.27 13.66 13.29
C THR A 16 -1.94 14.15 12.72
N THR A 17 -0.85 13.42 12.91
CA THR A 17 0.47 13.72 12.29
C THR A 17 0.56 13.33 10.82
N GLU A 18 -0.38 12.53 10.33
CA GLU A 18 -0.42 12.05 8.95
C GLU A 18 -1.77 12.35 8.28
N VAL A 19 -2.89 12.19 8.99
CA VAL A 19 -4.23 12.28 8.44
C VAL A 19 -4.75 13.71 8.56
N MET A 20 -5.02 14.35 7.43
CA MET A 20 -5.52 15.72 7.34
C MET A 20 -7.05 15.77 7.34
N LEU A 21 -7.68 14.78 6.72
CA LEU A 21 -9.13 14.63 6.66
C LEU A 21 -9.50 13.16 6.78
N ALA A 22 -10.49 12.84 7.60
CA ALA A 22 -11.00 11.48 7.78
C ALA A 22 -12.52 11.47 7.95
N ALA A 23 -13.16 10.38 7.53
CA ALA A 23 -14.47 9.99 8.01
C ALA A 23 -14.29 9.32 9.37
N VAL A 24 -14.73 9.99 10.43
CA VAL A 24 -14.56 9.53 11.81
C VAL A 24 -15.72 8.63 12.18
N CYS A 25 -15.41 7.43 12.65
CA CYS A 25 -16.39 6.53 13.26
C CYS A 25 -16.38 6.71 14.78
N ASP A 26 -17.57 6.57 15.39
CA ASP A 26 -17.76 6.68 16.83
C ASP A 26 -18.84 5.67 17.26
N LYS A 27 -18.41 4.67 18.01
CA LYS A 27 -19.29 3.60 18.50
C LYS A 27 -20.37 4.13 19.46
N SER A 28 -20.06 5.17 20.23
CA SER A 28 -21.02 5.76 21.18
C SER A 28 -22.18 6.46 20.46
N LEU A 29 -21.93 6.94 19.24
CA LEU A 29 -22.94 7.58 18.38
C LEU A 29 -23.54 6.61 17.35
N SER A 30 -23.18 5.33 17.41
CA SER A 30 -23.55 4.30 16.41
C SER A 30 -23.12 4.65 14.98
N VAL A 31 -22.07 5.45 14.82
CA VAL A 31 -21.45 5.76 13.53
C VAL A 31 -20.35 4.76 13.28
N LEU A 32 -20.64 3.74 12.50
CA LEU A 32 -19.76 2.61 12.21
C LEU A 32 -19.60 2.45 10.70
N ASN A 33 -18.60 1.69 10.29
CA ASN A 33 -18.40 1.30 8.89
C ASN A 33 -18.40 -0.22 8.73
N ASP A 34 -18.40 -0.70 7.50
CA ASP A 34 -18.45 -2.10 7.13
C ASP A 34 -17.18 -2.57 6.39
N ALA A 35 -16.04 -1.93 6.66
CA ALA A 35 -14.79 -2.21 5.95
C ALA A 35 -14.41 -3.70 6.02
N ASN A 36 -14.46 -4.34 7.18
CA ASN A 36 -14.15 -5.76 7.27
C ASN A 36 -15.07 -6.61 6.40
N TRP A 37 -16.39 -6.38 6.50
CA TRP A 37 -17.36 -7.11 5.68
C TRP A 37 -17.07 -6.91 4.18
N TYR A 38 -16.81 -5.67 3.77
CA TYR A 38 -16.50 -5.34 2.38
C TYR A 38 -15.23 -6.04 1.87
N TRP A 39 -14.17 -6.08 2.69
CA TRP A 39 -12.86 -6.62 2.30
C TRP A 39 -12.73 -8.13 2.52
N THR A 40 -13.51 -8.73 3.42
CA THR A 40 -13.34 -10.12 3.83
C THR A 40 -14.51 -11.03 3.46
N SER A 41 -15.66 -10.50 2.99
CA SER A 41 -16.81 -11.34 2.64
C SER A 41 -16.60 -12.10 1.32
N ALA A 42 -16.68 -13.42 1.39
CA ALA A 42 -16.64 -14.27 0.20
C ALA A 42 -17.95 -14.27 -0.60
N THR A 43 -19.06 -13.99 0.06
CA THR A 43 -20.41 -14.13 -0.54
C THR A 43 -20.89 -12.80 -1.17
N TYR A 44 -20.70 -11.70 -0.47
CA TYR A 44 -21.25 -10.39 -0.86
C TYR A 44 -20.16 -9.34 -1.11
N GLY A 45 -18.95 -9.56 -0.62
CA GLY A 45 -17.84 -8.63 -0.82
C GLY A 45 -17.35 -8.63 -2.27
N PRO A 46 -16.70 -7.55 -2.72
CA PRO A 46 -16.22 -7.40 -4.09
C PRO A 46 -15.06 -8.33 -4.44
N ARG A 47 -14.52 -9.07 -3.46
CA ARG A 47 -13.33 -9.92 -3.61
C ARG A 47 -12.17 -9.16 -4.25
N LEU A 48 -11.87 -7.99 -3.72
CA LEU A 48 -10.79 -7.14 -4.19
C LEU A 48 -9.46 -7.89 -4.15
N ASN A 49 -8.67 -7.70 -5.18
CA ASN A 49 -7.39 -8.36 -5.34
C ASN A 49 -6.37 -7.40 -5.91
N LEU A 50 -5.11 -7.59 -5.56
CA LEU A 50 -4.02 -7.07 -6.37
C LEU A 50 -3.69 -8.06 -7.48
N ILE A 51 -3.24 -7.55 -8.61
CA ILE A 51 -2.70 -8.35 -9.70
C ILE A 51 -1.18 -8.45 -9.58
N ARG A 52 -0.59 -9.51 -10.09
CA ARG A 52 0.85 -9.77 -9.97
C ARG A 52 1.68 -8.65 -10.59
N THR A 53 1.26 -8.09 -11.70
CA THR A 53 1.96 -6.97 -12.33
C THR A 53 2.08 -5.78 -11.40
N PHE A 54 1.05 -5.49 -10.59
CA PHE A 54 1.12 -4.43 -9.59
C PHE A 54 1.99 -4.82 -8.39
N VAL A 55 1.86 -6.03 -7.86
CA VAL A 55 2.69 -6.52 -6.75
C VAL A 55 4.17 -6.50 -7.11
N ASN A 56 4.52 -6.74 -8.36
CA ASN A 56 5.90 -6.64 -8.86
C ASN A 56 6.46 -5.21 -8.80
N THR A 57 5.63 -4.16 -8.71
CA THR A 57 6.12 -2.79 -8.58
C THR A 57 6.68 -2.46 -7.20
N TYR A 58 6.30 -3.22 -6.16
CA TYR A 58 6.91 -3.05 -4.84
C TYR A 58 8.41 -3.37 -4.91
N LEU A 59 9.23 -2.54 -4.29
CA LEU A 59 10.68 -2.69 -4.28
C LEU A 59 11.13 -3.82 -3.34
N MET A 60 12.39 -4.19 -3.43
CA MET A 60 13.08 -4.92 -2.37
C MET A 60 13.40 -3.97 -1.19
N GLU A 61 13.73 -4.51 -0.01
CA GLU A 61 14.09 -3.70 1.17
C GLU A 61 15.33 -2.83 0.94
N ASP A 62 16.23 -3.23 0.05
CA ASP A 62 17.41 -2.45 -0.34
C ASP A 62 17.11 -1.33 -1.36
N GLY A 63 15.87 -1.20 -1.81
CA GLY A 63 15.42 -0.21 -2.77
C GLY A 63 15.57 -0.61 -4.23
N THR A 64 16.06 -1.81 -4.53
CA THR A 64 16.15 -2.31 -5.91
C THR A 64 14.78 -2.79 -6.43
N PRO A 65 14.52 -2.73 -7.75
CA PRO A 65 13.32 -3.32 -8.32
C PRO A 65 13.27 -4.83 -8.09
N PHE A 66 12.12 -5.35 -7.66
CA PHE A 66 11.93 -6.80 -7.55
C PHE A 66 12.13 -7.54 -8.87
N THR A 67 11.80 -6.88 -9.96
CA THR A 67 11.85 -7.42 -11.31
C THR A 67 13.27 -7.57 -11.86
N ASP A 68 14.27 -7.03 -11.17
CA ASP A 68 15.69 -7.27 -11.47
C ASP A 68 16.17 -8.63 -10.95
N LYS A 69 15.36 -9.29 -10.10
CA LYS A 69 15.68 -10.58 -9.55
C LYS A 69 15.46 -11.68 -10.58
N GLU A 70 16.48 -12.54 -10.75
CA GLU A 70 16.37 -13.67 -11.66
C GLU A 70 15.20 -14.59 -11.25
N GLY A 71 14.43 -15.04 -12.25
CA GLY A 71 13.32 -15.94 -12.03
C GLY A 71 12.07 -15.33 -11.36
N TYR A 72 11.99 -14.00 -11.18
CA TYR A 72 10.85 -13.37 -10.51
C TYR A 72 9.48 -13.75 -11.09
N LYS A 73 9.40 -14.04 -12.41
CA LYS A 73 8.15 -14.41 -13.09
C LYS A 73 7.56 -15.74 -12.65
N THR A 74 8.40 -16.66 -12.16
CA THR A 74 8.02 -18.03 -11.79
C THR A 74 8.15 -18.30 -10.29
N MET A 75 8.51 -17.28 -9.51
CA MET A 75 8.63 -17.42 -8.06
C MET A 75 7.30 -17.83 -7.44
N VAL A 76 7.36 -18.76 -6.48
CA VAL A 76 6.23 -19.08 -5.63
C VAL A 76 6.00 -17.98 -4.60
N PHE A 77 4.76 -17.82 -4.14
CA PHE A 77 4.33 -16.73 -3.25
C PHE A 77 5.25 -16.56 -2.03
N MET A 78 5.61 -17.66 -1.36
CA MET A 78 6.47 -17.63 -0.16
C MET A 78 7.86 -17.05 -0.39
N ASP A 79 8.39 -17.16 -1.62
CA ASP A 79 9.70 -16.59 -1.98
C ASP A 79 9.55 -15.18 -2.59
N GLU A 80 8.47 -14.95 -3.32
CA GLU A 80 8.14 -13.67 -3.92
C GLU A 80 7.99 -12.53 -2.88
N VAL A 81 7.46 -12.85 -1.69
CA VAL A 81 7.17 -11.85 -0.65
C VAL A 81 8.34 -11.60 0.31
N LYS A 82 9.44 -12.33 0.19
CA LYS A 82 10.62 -12.16 1.07
C LYS A 82 11.40 -10.89 0.76
N ASN A 83 11.84 -10.19 1.81
CA ASN A 83 12.72 -9.02 1.72
C ASN A 83 12.15 -7.91 0.81
N ARG A 84 10.82 -7.78 0.78
CA ARG A 84 10.12 -6.74 0.02
C ARG A 84 9.85 -5.51 0.87
N ASP A 85 9.58 -4.41 0.21
CA ASP A 85 9.00 -3.21 0.80
C ASP A 85 7.93 -3.59 1.85
N LYS A 86 8.10 -3.15 3.08
CA LYS A 86 7.24 -3.54 4.21
C LYS A 86 5.78 -3.10 4.06
N ARG A 87 5.50 -2.18 3.12
CA ARG A 87 4.12 -1.83 2.77
C ARG A 87 3.37 -2.97 2.09
N LEU A 88 4.08 -3.91 1.45
CA LEU A 88 3.43 -5.07 0.86
C LEU A 88 2.72 -5.91 1.93
N GLN A 89 3.40 -6.26 3.03
CA GLN A 89 2.81 -7.00 4.15
C GLN A 89 1.70 -6.24 4.91
N GLN A 90 1.64 -4.93 4.74
CA GLN A 90 0.60 -4.08 5.31
C GLN A 90 -0.60 -3.92 4.37
N THR A 91 -0.44 -4.30 3.13
CA THR A 91 -1.44 -4.19 2.08
C THR A 91 -2.16 -5.51 1.82
N ILE A 92 -1.43 -6.63 1.85
CA ILE A 92 -1.96 -7.97 1.59
C ILE A 92 -1.64 -8.93 2.74
N ARG A 93 -2.42 -10.01 2.85
CA ARG A 93 -2.10 -11.12 3.74
C ARG A 93 -0.81 -11.77 3.28
N MET A 94 0.15 -11.90 4.20
CA MET A 94 1.30 -12.78 4.05
C MET A 94 0.97 -14.17 4.56
N GLY A 95 1.83 -15.16 4.28
CA GLY A 95 1.60 -16.53 4.73
C GLY A 95 1.58 -16.70 6.25
N ASP A 96 2.22 -15.80 6.98
CA ASP A 96 2.28 -15.74 8.45
C ASP A 96 1.23 -14.81 9.09
N TYR A 97 0.35 -14.21 8.28
CA TYR A 97 -0.69 -13.32 8.79
C TYR A 97 -1.61 -14.07 9.77
N LYS A 98 -1.97 -13.40 10.84
CA LYS A 98 -2.83 -13.94 11.89
C LYS A 98 -4.05 -13.07 12.11
N ARG A 99 -5.14 -13.67 12.50
CA ARG A 99 -6.35 -13.00 12.96
C ARG A 99 -6.69 -13.40 14.38
N ILE A 100 -7.58 -12.65 14.99
CA ILE A 100 -8.11 -12.93 16.33
C ILE A 100 -9.50 -13.55 16.15
N ASP A 101 -9.69 -14.75 16.71
CA ASP A 101 -10.98 -15.44 16.74
C ASP A 101 -11.26 -15.87 18.18
N GLY A 102 -12.35 -15.36 18.76
CA GLY A 102 -12.69 -15.60 20.16
C GLY A 102 -11.58 -15.20 21.15
N GLY A 103 -10.79 -14.15 20.84
CA GLY A 103 -9.67 -13.69 21.64
C GLY A 103 -8.36 -14.46 21.43
N VAL A 104 -8.33 -15.45 20.54
CA VAL A 104 -7.14 -16.27 20.24
C VAL A 104 -6.57 -15.91 18.88
N GLN A 105 -5.25 -15.72 18.79
CA GLN A 105 -4.58 -15.54 17.51
C GLN A 105 -4.50 -16.85 16.72
N THR A 106 -5.08 -16.85 15.52
CA THR A 106 -5.08 -17.99 14.60
C THR A 106 -4.42 -17.63 13.27
N PRO A 107 -3.68 -18.57 12.63
CA PRO A 107 -3.15 -18.34 11.29
C PRO A 107 -4.27 -18.03 10.28
N ALA A 108 -4.06 -17.01 9.45
CA ALA A 108 -5.04 -16.59 8.46
C ALA A 108 -4.35 -16.24 7.12
N PRO A 109 -3.73 -17.22 6.47
CA PRO A 109 -3.11 -17.02 5.16
C PRO A 109 -4.14 -16.58 4.12
N PRO A 110 -3.74 -16.14 2.92
CA PRO A 110 -4.65 -15.84 1.82
C PRO A 110 -5.58 -17.02 1.53
N ILE A 111 -6.86 -16.75 1.29
CA ILE A 111 -7.90 -17.77 1.06
C ILE A 111 -8.53 -17.52 -0.31
N PHE A 112 -8.54 -18.52 -1.18
CA PHE A 112 -9.08 -18.38 -2.55
C PHE A 112 -10.57 -18.05 -2.61
N SER A 113 -11.35 -18.34 -1.58
CA SER A 113 -12.75 -17.87 -1.50
C SER A 113 -12.88 -16.35 -1.40
N TYR A 114 -11.84 -15.65 -0.92
CA TYR A 114 -11.79 -14.19 -0.77
C TYR A 114 -10.89 -13.52 -1.81
N THR A 115 -10.03 -14.26 -2.50
CA THR A 115 -9.09 -13.71 -3.48
C THR A 115 -8.88 -14.65 -4.65
N TYR A 116 -8.94 -14.15 -5.88
CA TYR A 116 -8.68 -14.95 -7.09
C TYR A 116 -7.20 -15.00 -7.47
N THR A 117 -6.40 -14.07 -6.96
CA THR A 117 -4.98 -13.92 -7.32
C THR A 117 -4.02 -14.40 -6.23
N GLY A 118 -4.52 -14.66 -5.02
CA GLY A 118 -3.70 -14.93 -3.85
C GLY A 118 -3.22 -13.67 -3.11
N TYR A 119 -3.31 -12.48 -3.72
CA TYR A 119 -2.92 -11.20 -3.10
C TYR A 119 -4.11 -10.56 -2.40
N GLN A 120 -4.53 -11.17 -1.30
CA GLN A 120 -5.71 -10.76 -0.53
C GLN A 120 -5.46 -9.49 0.27
N PRO A 121 -6.22 -8.40 0.05
CA PRO A 121 -6.01 -7.13 0.76
C PRO A 121 -6.41 -7.20 2.24
N ILE A 122 -5.70 -6.38 3.05
CA ILE A 122 -5.98 -6.21 4.49
C ILE A 122 -5.93 -4.75 4.96
N LYS A 123 -5.71 -3.80 4.05
CA LYS A 123 -5.34 -2.43 4.44
C LYS A 123 -6.29 -1.77 5.45
N TYR A 124 -7.61 -2.00 5.31
CA TYR A 124 -8.64 -1.42 6.17
C TYR A 124 -9.24 -2.43 7.16
N CYS A 125 -8.81 -3.70 7.12
CA CYS A 125 -9.40 -4.74 7.94
C CYS A 125 -8.85 -4.70 9.36
N LEU A 126 -9.72 -4.74 10.34
CA LEU A 126 -9.39 -5.08 11.72
C LEU A 126 -9.08 -6.58 11.80
N ASP A 127 -8.15 -6.96 12.68
CA ASP A 127 -7.68 -8.34 12.73
C ASP A 127 -8.65 -9.29 13.44
N ASP A 128 -9.59 -8.77 14.22
CA ASP A 128 -10.61 -9.58 14.89
C ASP A 128 -11.74 -9.95 13.91
N VAL A 129 -12.07 -11.24 13.84
CA VAL A 129 -13.14 -11.78 12.99
C VAL A 129 -14.53 -11.29 13.40
N PHE A 130 -14.69 -10.80 14.61
CA PHE A 130 -15.92 -10.14 15.06
C PHE A 130 -16.37 -9.03 14.11
N TYR A 131 -15.42 -8.32 13.49
CA TYR A 131 -15.71 -7.22 12.59
C TYR A 131 -16.13 -7.65 11.18
N ASP A 132 -16.09 -8.93 10.85
CA ASP A 132 -16.39 -9.43 9.50
C ASP A 132 -17.88 -9.45 9.14
N SER A 133 -18.76 -9.26 10.11
CA SER A 133 -20.21 -9.32 9.90
C SER A 133 -20.88 -7.95 10.11
N GLY A 134 -21.43 -7.39 9.03
CA GLY A 134 -22.17 -6.14 9.08
C GLY A 134 -21.30 -4.90 9.31
N ALA A 135 -21.95 -3.79 9.65
CA ALA A 135 -21.29 -2.51 9.92
C ALA A 135 -20.85 -2.43 11.40
N ASN A 136 -19.79 -3.13 11.75
CA ASN A 136 -19.28 -3.20 13.12
C ASN A 136 -17.93 -2.48 13.31
N ASN A 137 -17.30 -2.01 12.23
CA ASN A 137 -16.00 -1.37 12.31
C ASN A 137 -16.13 0.04 12.89
N ASP A 138 -15.25 0.36 13.85
CA ASP A 138 -15.12 1.68 14.48
C ASP A 138 -13.82 2.41 14.09
N ASN A 139 -13.00 1.82 13.22
CA ASN A 139 -11.83 2.49 12.67
C ASN A 139 -12.23 3.64 11.75
N SER A 140 -11.57 4.79 11.91
CA SER A 140 -11.76 5.94 11.05
C SER A 140 -11.13 5.71 9.67
N ILE A 141 -11.74 6.28 8.63
CA ILE A 141 -11.27 6.13 7.25
C ILE A 141 -10.51 7.40 6.83
N PRO A 142 -9.20 7.37 6.65
CA PRO A 142 -8.44 8.49 6.07
C PRO A 142 -8.93 8.80 4.66
N LEU A 143 -9.19 10.09 4.39
CA LEU A 143 -9.63 10.60 3.09
C LEU A 143 -8.52 11.39 2.41
N ILE A 144 -7.82 12.24 3.17
CA ILE A 144 -6.66 13.00 2.71
C ILE A 144 -5.55 12.86 3.75
N ARG A 145 -4.34 12.55 3.30
CA ARG A 145 -3.20 12.38 4.20
C ARG A 145 -1.92 13.01 3.64
N PHE A 146 -0.98 13.28 4.52
CA PHE A 146 0.23 14.03 4.19
C PHE A 146 1.10 13.36 3.12
N ALA A 147 1.15 12.03 3.08
CA ALA A 147 1.86 11.30 2.03
C ALA A 147 1.34 11.65 0.62
N GLU A 148 0.03 11.85 0.45
CA GLU A 148 -0.54 12.29 -0.83
C GLU A 148 -0.03 13.69 -1.22
N VAL A 149 0.04 14.61 -0.26
CA VAL A 149 0.58 15.97 -0.49
C VAL A 149 2.04 15.92 -0.93
N LEU A 150 2.86 15.08 -0.28
CA LEU A 150 4.26 14.89 -0.67
C LEU A 150 4.39 14.35 -2.10
N LEU A 151 3.55 13.39 -2.47
CA LEU A 151 3.54 12.80 -3.80
C LEU A 151 3.06 13.80 -4.87
N ASN A 152 2.00 14.57 -4.59
CA ASN A 152 1.53 15.63 -5.47
C ASN A 152 2.60 16.73 -5.68
N TYR A 153 3.31 17.11 -4.61
CA TYR A 153 4.43 18.06 -4.69
C TYR A 153 5.57 17.50 -5.56
N ALA A 154 6.00 16.26 -5.32
CA ALA A 154 7.08 15.64 -6.07
C ALA A 154 6.74 15.56 -7.57
N GLU A 155 5.53 15.12 -7.88
CA GLU A 155 5.05 14.98 -9.25
C GLU A 155 4.99 16.34 -9.96
N ALA A 156 4.37 17.34 -9.34
CA ALA A 156 4.28 18.68 -9.92
C ALA A 156 5.66 19.29 -10.23
N LYS A 157 6.64 19.12 -9.33
CA LYS A 157 8.01 19.58 -9.58
C LYS A 157 8.73 18.81 -10.68
N ALA A 158 8.50 17.50 -10.77
CA ALA A 158 9.08 16.66 -11.82
C ALA A 158 8.51 17.03 -13.20
N GLU A 159 7.20 17.24 -13.31
CA GLU A 159 6.55 17.69 -14.54
C GLU A 159 7.02 19.08 -15.00
N LEU A 160 7.34 19.97 -14.05
CA LEU A 160 7.91 21.29 -14.34
C LEU A 160 9.42 21.24 -14.66
N GLY A 161 10.08 20.09 -14.56
CA GLY A 161 11.52 19.94 -14.79
C GLY A 161 12.41 20.59 -13.74
N VAL A 162 11.88 20.87 -12.54
CA VAL A 162 12.60 21.56 -11.45
C VAL A 162 12.77 20.68 -10.20
N PHE A 163 12.54 19.39 -10.31
CA PHE A 163 12.68 18.43 -9.22
C PHE A 163 14.14 18.12 -8.94
N THR A 164 14.57 18.28 -7.68
CA THR A 164 15.96 18.13 -7.22
C THR A 164 16.15 16.93 -6.33
N ASP A 165 17.43 16.57 -6.04
CA ASP A 165 17.71 15.49 -5.06
C ASP A 165 17.23 15.85 -3.64
N ALA A 166 17.30 17.14 -3.28
CA ALA A 166 16.75 17.62 -2.01
C ALA A 166 15.21 17.48 -1.94
N ASP A 167 14.52 17.65 -3.05
CA ASP A 167 13.08 17.39 -3.13
C ASP A 167 12.79 15.89 -3.04
N TRP A 168 13.61 15.07 -3.72
CA TRP A 168 13.53 13.61 -3.64
C TRP A 168 13.66 13.12 -2.20
N GLU A 169 14.69 13.53 -1.49
CA GLU A 169 14.95 13.13 -0.09
C GLU A 169 13.77 13.48 0.82
N LYS A 170 13.18 14.67 0.66
CA LYS A 170 12.05 15.15 1.47
C LYS A 170 10.71 14.48 1.13
N THR A 171 10.57 13.87 -0.03
CA THR A 171 9.33 13.28 -0.52
C THR A 171 9.46 11.77 -0.66
N ILE A 172 9.93 11.28 -1.79
CA ILE A 172 10.04 9.85 -2.09
C ILE A 172 11.00 9.16 -1.11
N GLY A 173 12.14 9.77 -0.84
CA GLY A 173 13.13 9.26 0.12
C GLY A 173 12.54 9.12 1.53
N ALA A 174 11.80 10.13 2.00
CA ALA A 174 11.13 10.10 3.29
C ALA A 174 10.05 9.00 3.38
N LEU A 175 9.23 8.82 2.33
CA LEU A 175 8.20 7.77 2.27
C LEU A 175 8.83 6.38 2.26
N ARG A 176 9.88 6.17 1.47
CA ARG A 176 10.65 4.91 1.41
C ARG A 176 11.35 4.60 2.72
N GLY A 177 12.04 5.57 3.32
CA GLY A 177 12.69 5.42 4.63
C GLY A 177 11.70 5.04 5.73
N ARG A 178 10.52 5.68 5.78
CA ARG A 178 9.43 5.29 6.68
C ARG A 178 8.96 3.85 6.42
N ALA A 179 8.94 3.41 5.19
CA ALA A 179 8.57 2.04 4.80
C ALA A 179 9.67 1.01 5.10
N GLY A 180 10.83 1.43 5.61
CA GLY A 180 11.95 0.56 5.93
C GLY A 180 12.82 0.18 4.73
N ILE A 181 12.69 0.89 3.61
CA ILE A 181 13.62 0.79 2.48
C ILE A 181 14.91 1.49 2.86
N THR A 182 16.04 0.88 2.54
CA THR A 182 17.37 1.35 2.96
C THR A 182 18.18 2.01 1.85
N GLY A 183 17.84 1.79 0.59
CA GLY A 183 18.57 2.35 -0.56
C GLY A 183 17.76 3.36 -1.37
N GLY A 184 18.45 4.22 -2.13
CA GLY A 184 17.84 5.19 -3.03
C GLY A 184 17.04 6.30 -2.33
N LEU A 185 17.45 6.71 -1.11
CA LEU A 185 16.68 7.66 -0.29
C LEU A 185 17.05 9.13 -0.54
N THR A 186 18.29 9.40 -0.92
CA THR A 186 18.85 10.77 -0.97
C THR A 186 19.10 11.30 -2.38
N ALA A 187 19.11 10.41 -3.38
CA ALA A 187 19.37 10.77 -4.77
C ALA A 187 18.31 10.19 -5.69
N ARG A 188 17.93 10.96 -6.70
CA ARG A 188 17.00 10.55 -7.74
C ARG A 188 17.59 9.41 -8.59
N PRO A 189 16.75 8.53 -9.15
CA PRO A 189 17.22 7.51 -10.08
C PRO A 189 17.78 8.14 -11.35
N THR A 190 18.82 7.53 -11.91
CA THR A 190 19.45 7.96 -13.17
C THR A 190 19.02 7.13 -14.37
N LYS A 191 18.31 6.02 -14.13
CA LYS A 191 17.82 5.11 -15.17
C LYS A 191 16.34 4.84 -14.95
N ALA A 192 15.59 4.87 -16.04
CA ALA A 192 14.19 4.47 -16.05
C ALA A 192 14.05 2.97 -15.81
N ASP A 193 13.07 2.58 -15.01
CA ASP A 193 12.73 1.17 -14.79
C ASP A 193 11.99 0.62 -16.01
N PRO A 194 12.58 -0.38 -16.72
CA PRO A 194 11.99 -0.92 -17.94
C PRO A 194 10.68 -1.67 -17.68
N TYR A 195 10.50 -2.22 -16.47
CA TYR A 195 9.25 -2.89 -16.12
C TYR A 195 8.09 -1.92 -15.98
N LEU A 196 8.32 -0.77 -15.33
CA LEU A 196 7.29 0.28 -15.22
C LEU A 196 6.92 0.86 -16.57
N GLN A 197 7.92 1.15 -17.41
CA GLN A 197 7.67 1.62 -18.77
C GLN A 197 6.83 0.62 -19.56
N ALA A 198 7.24 -0.64 -19.60
CA ALA A 198 6.56 -1.65 -20.39
C ALA A 198 5.12 -1.96 -19.93
N ASN A 199 4.82 -1.84 -18.63
CA ASN A 199 3.54 -2.31 -18.08
C ASN A 199 2.58 -1.19 -17.67
N TYR A 200 3.06 0.04 -17.46
CA TYR A 200 2.24 1.10 -16.88
C TYR A 200 2.37 2.46 -17.56
N PHE A 201 3.59 2.87 -17.92
CA PHE A 201 3.87 4.24 -18.32
C PHE A 201 4.82 4.28 -19.52
N PRO A 202 4.41 3.77 -20.68
CA PRO A 202 5.30 3.66 -21.85
C PRO A 202 5.80 5.01 -22.36
N GLU A 203 5.04 6.08 -22.13
CA GLU A 203 5.37 7.43 -22.59
C GLU A 203 6.31 8.17 -21.64
N ILE A 204 6.51 7.69 -20.39
CA ILE A 204 7.36 8.35 -19.41
C ILE A 204 8.80 7.88 -19.57
N THR A 205 9.68 8.81 -19.95
CA THR A 205 11.13 8.56 -20.10
C THR A 205 11.97 9.13 -18.96
N ASP A 206 11.43 10.09 -18.18
CA ASP A 206 12.10 10.63 -16.99
C ASP A 206 12.12 9.57 -15.87
N PRO A 207 13.33 9.12 -15.44
CA PRO A 207 13.45 8.15 -14.37
C PRO A 207 12.81 8.60 -13.03
N SER A 208 12.92 9.89 -12.72
CA SER A 208 12.36 10.45 -11.48
C SER A 208 10.85 10.42 -11.48
N LEU A 209 10.23 10.86 -12.58
CA LEU A 209 8.78 10.85 -12.72
C LEU A 209 8.23 9.42 -12.69
N LEU A 210 8.92 8.48 -13.34
CA LEU A 210 8.54 7.08 -13.35
C LEU A 210 8.53 6.47 -11.92
N GLU A 211 9.55 6.80 -11.12
CA GLU A 211 9.63 6.35 -9.73
C GLU A 211 8.63 7.05 -8.81
N ILE A 212 8.32 8.32 -9.05
CA ILE A 212 7.23 9.02 -8.36
C ILE A 212 5.90 8.33 -8.61
N ARG A 213 5.61 7.94 -9.85
CA ARG A 213 4.41 7.17 -10.22
C ARG A 213 4.36 5.79 -9.55
N ARG A 214 5.51 5.10 -9.47
CA ARG A 214 5.63 3.86 -8.68
C ARG A 214 5.24 4.11 -7.23
N GLU A 215 5.90 5.09 -6.60
CA GLU A 215 5.72 5.39 -5.19
C GLU A 215 4.26 5.77 -4.88
N ARG A 216 3.66 6.58 -5.76
CA ARG A 216 2.24 6.94 -5.66
C ARG A 216 1.33 5.71 -5.72
N GLY A 217 1.54 4.81 -6.66
CA GLY A 217 0.78 3.58 -6.76
C GLY A 217 0.88 2.71 -5.51
N ILE A 218 2.09 2.51 -4.97
CA ILE A 218 2.34 1.70 -3.77
C ILE A 218 1.77 2.36 -2.52
N GLU A 219 2.05 3.66 -2.34
CA GLU A 219 1.66 4.39 -1.14
C GLU A 219 0.15 4.57 -1.03
N LEU A 220 -0.52 4.89 -2.13
CA LEU A 220 -1.95 5.22 -2.17
C LEU A 220 -2.84 4.05 -2.64
N VAL A 221 -2.30 2.83 -2.71
CA VAL A 221 -3.08 1.66 -3.13
C VAL A 221 -4.36 1.53 -2.30
N PHE A 222 -5.50 1.27 -2.97
CA PHE A 222 -6.83 1.16 -2.38
C PHE A 222 -7.40 2.44 -1.73
N GLU A 223 -6.81 3.61 -1.97
CA GLU A 223 -7.34 4.88 -1.47
C GLU A 223 -8.21 5.63 -2.50
N GLY A 224 -8.60 4.97 -3.58
CA GLY A 224 -9.51 5.51 -4.59
C GLY A 224 -8.85 6.41 -5.66
N LEU A 225 -7.54 6.66 -5.57
CA LEU A 225 -6.84 7.61 -6.43
C LEU A 225 -6.33 7.01 -7.75
N ARG A 226 -6.23 5.69 -7.84
CA ARG A 226 -5.58 5.00 -8.98
C ARG A 226 -6.19 5.33 -10.34
N PHE A 227 -7.50 5.51 -10.42
CA PHE A 227 -8.16 5.84 -11.67
C PHE A 227 -7.72 7.19 -12.24
N SER A 228 -7.42 8.15 -11.35
CA SER A 228 -6.93 9.47 -11.75
C SER A 228 -5.43 9.48 -12.08
N ASP A 229 -4.70 8.42 -11.70
CA ASP A 229 -3.25 8.29 -11.90
C ASP A 229 -2.90 7.58 -13.24
N LEU A 230 -3.88 7.01 -13.93
CA LEU A 230 -3.75 6.30 -15.21
C LEU A 230 -4.09 7.20 -16.39
#